data_e2d0c61d2eeebeee4b83cada8701ba62
#
_entry.id   e2d0c61d2eeebeee4b83cada8701ba62
#
_cell.length_a   1.000
_cell.length_b   1.000
_cell.length_c   1.000
_cell.angle_alpha   90.00
_cell.angle_beta   90.00
_cell.angle_gamma   90.00
#
_symmetry.space_group_name_H-M   'P 1'
#
loop_
_entity.id
_entity.type
_entity.pdbx_description
1 polymer ?
#
loop_
_entity_poly.entity_id
_entity_poly.type
_entity_poly.pdbx_seq_one_letter_code
_entity_poly.pdbx_strand_id
1 'polypeptide(L)'
;IDPRNFEKHIRSLPRLGFVGANITIPYKEKILKVADKISDRAAIIGAANTLTFLSDGKIYADNTDGYGFIQNIKSKHKDWTAKDGMSVVFGAGGASRAILGALIEDGANDIVLSNRTRSRADQLRSDFGAKIKVVDWMKVQNYLSDAANVINTTSLGMIGKADLPIPLDLSLIHI
;
A
#
# COMPACT_ATOMS: atom_id res chain seq x y z
N ILE A 1 -6.20 17.95 8.74
CA ILE A 1 -5.13 18.95 8.42
C ILE A 1 -5.45 19.55 7.07
N ASP A 2 -5.43 20.90 6.95
CA ASP A 2 -5.59 21.59 5.67
C ASP A 2 -4.45 21.18 4.72
N PRO A 3 -4.77 20.65 3.50
CA PRO A 3 -3.74 20.23 2.54
C PRO A 3 -2.72 21.29 2.18
N ARG A 4 -3.12 22.57 2.23
CA ARG A 4 -2.25 23.73 1.90
C ARG A 4 -1.19 23.99 2.97
N ASN A 5 -1.47 23.59 4.21
CA ASN A 5 -0.60 23.80 5.36
C ASN A 5 0.00 22.50 5.91
N PHE A 6 -0.10 21.39 5.15
CA PHE A 6 0.29 20.06 5.61
C PHE A 6 1.71 20.02 6.18
N GLU A 7 2.70 20.47 5.42
CA GLU A 7 4.10 20.51 5.86
C GLU A 7 4.28 21.34 7.13
N LYS A 8 3.71 22.55 7.16
CA LYS A 8 3.79 23.46 8.33
C LYS A 8 3.24 22.78 9.59
N HIS A 9 2.11 22.08 9.46
CA HIS A 9 1.51 21.37 10.59
C HIS A 9 2.39 20.21 11.06
N ILE A 10 2.91 19.39 10.15
CA ILE A 10 3.79 18.27 10.51
C ILE A 10 5.05 18.78 11.23
N ARG A 11 5.70 19.82 10.70
CA ARG A 11 6.90 20.41 11.32
C ARG A 11 6.63 21.11 12.65
N SER A 12 5.38 21.39 12.98
CA SER A 12 4.99 21.95 14.29
C SER A 12 4.83 20.91 15.38
N LEU A 13 4.53 19.65 15.04
CA LEU A 13 4.22 18.59 16.01
C LEU A 13 5.32 18.35 17.06
N PRO A 14 6.62 18.29 16.70
CA PRO A 14 7.69 18.13 17.70
C PRO A 14 7.68 19.22 18.76
N ARG A 15 7.39 20.47 18.37
CA ARG A 15 7.33 21.61 19.29
C ARG A 15 6.14 21.55 20.25
N LEU A 16 5.13 20.76 19.91
CA LEU A 16 3.96 20.50 20.73
C LEU A 16 4.13 19.24 21.62
N GLY A 17 5.35 18.65 21.65
CA GLY A 17 5.68 17.50 22.47
C GLY A 17 5.34 16.14 21.87
N PHE A 18 4.93 16.09 20.59
CA PHE A 18 4.72 14.81 19.91
C PHE A 18 6.06 14.14 19.61
N VAL A 19 6.15 12.85 19.85
CA VAL A 19 7.34 12.01 19.56
C VAL A 19 7.22 11.30 18.21
N GLY A 20 6.02 11.27 17.63
CA GLY A 20 5.74 10.65 16.33
C GLY A 20 4.29 10.84 15.92
N ALA A 21 3.96 10.38 14.71
CA ALA A 21 2.60 10.44 14.18
C ALA A 21 2.38 9.36 13.12
N ASN A 22 1.14 8.88 13.00
CA ASN A 22 0.76 8.04 11.86
C ASN A 22 0.22 8.91 10.72
N ILE A 23 0.58 8.51 9.51
CA ILE A 23 0.14 9.16 8.26
C ILE A 23 -0.77 8.20 7.49
N THR A 24 -1.90 8.72 7.04
CA THR A 24 -2.87 7.97 6.24
C THR A 24 -3.24 8.74 4.96
N ILE A 25 -4.23 8.23 4.23
CA ILE A 25 -4.78 8.86 3.02
C ILE A 25 -5.17 10.33 3.31
N PRO A 26 -4.84 11.27 2.43
CA PRO A 26 -4.15 11.11 1.13
C PRO A 26 -2.65 11.46 1.19
N TYR A 27 -1.99 11.39 2.34
CA TYR A 27 -0.69 12.02 2.58
C TYR A 27 0.50 11.05 2.57
N LYS A 28 0.30 9.73 2.43
CA LYS A 28 1.38 8.72 2.52
C LYS A 28 2.53 8.93 1.53
N GLU A 29 2.22 9.41 0.31
CA GLU A 29 3.23 9.73 -0.69
C GLU A 29 3.82 11.13 -0.45
N LYS A 30 2.96 12.10 -0.07
CA LYS A 30 3.36 13.50 0.12
C LYS A 30 4.32 13.68 1.30
N ILE A 31 4.19 12.87 2.34
CA ILE A 31 5.01 12.99 3.56
C ILE A 31 6.50 12.76 3.29
N LEU A 32 6.87 12.00 2.26
CA LEU A 32 8.26 11.77 1.88
C LEU A 32 8.98 13.08 1.50
N LYS A 33 8.24 14.07 0.97
CA LYS A 33 8.80 15.38 0.64
C LYS A 33 9.02 16.28 1.86
N VAL A 34 8.38 15.95 2.98
CA VAL A 34 8.43 16.70 4.24
C VAL A 34 9.46 16.10 5.19
N ALA A 35 9.67 14.79 5.13
CA ALA A 35 10.61 14.07 5.98
C ALA A 35 12.06 14.48 5.68
N ASP A 36 12.85 14.61 6.75
CA ASP A 36 14.28 14.91 6.63
C ASP A 36 15.11 13.63 6.45
N LYS A 37 14.60 12.51 6.90
CA LYS A 37 15.15 11.16 6.70
C LYS A 37 14.04 10.18 6.35
N ILE A 38 14.35 9.26 5.46
CA ILE A 38 13.41 8.24 4.96
C ILE A 38 14.09 6.89 5.09
N SER A 39 13.38 5.88 5.60
CA SER A 39 13.89 4.51 5.60
C SER A 39 14.04 3.97 4.17
N ASP A 40 14.98 3.06 3.94
CA ASP A 40 15.16 2.40 2.63
C ASP A 40 13.85 1.78 2.15
N ARG A 41 13.13 1.12 3.05
CA ARG A 41 11.82 0.53 2.80
C ARG A 41 10.80 1.58 2.31
N ALA A 42 10.64 2.69 3.03
CA ALA A 42 9.71 3.74 2.62
C ALA A 42 10.13 4.43 1.31
N ALA A 43 11.42 4.55 1.05
CA ALA A 43 11.96 5.08 -0.20
C ALA A 43 11.63 4.16 -1.39
N ILE A 44 11.87 2.86 -1.26
CA ILE A 44 11.54 1.85 -2.28
C ILE A 44 10.04 1.81 -2.54
N ILE A 45 9.22 1.81 -1.47
CA ILE A 45 7.76 1.81 -1.58
C ILE A 45 7.25 3.12 -2.20
N GLY A 46 7.93 4.24 -1.99
CA GLY A 46 7.49 5.57 -2.42
C GLY A 46 6.31 6.11 -1.57
N ALA A 47 6.16 5.63 -0.34
CA ALA A 47 5.13 6.07 0.61
C ALA A 47 5.55 5.77 2.06
N ALA A 48 5.11 6.61 3.02
CA ALA A 48 5.31 6.37 4.44
C ALA A 48 3.98 6.49 5.21
N ASN A 49 3.85 5.71 6.29
CA ASN A 49 2.70 5.74 7.19
C ASN A 49 3.06 6.09 8.63
N THR A 50 4.35 6.11 8.96
CA THR A 50 4.83 6.32 10.33
C THR A 50 5.91 7.40 10.35
N LEU A 51 5.77 8.36 11.26
CA LEU A 51 6.77 9.39 11.53
C LEU A 51 7.33 9.21 12.93
N THR A 52 8.64 9.39 13.05
CA THR A 52 9.31 9.56 14.34
C THR A 52 9.98 10.93 14.36
N PHE A 53 9.74 11.71 15.39
CA PHE A 53 10.39 13.00 15.60
C PHE A 53 11.64 12.78 16.43
N LEU A 54 12.81 13.04 15.82
CA LEU A 54 14.10 12.78 16.44
C LEU A 54 14.47 13.92 17.39
N SER A 55 15.38 13.63 18.33
CA SER A 55 15.86 14.60 19.33
C SER A 55 16.58 15.81 18.72
N ASP A 56 17.13 15.67 17.50
CA ASP A 56 17.75 16.76 16.74
C ASP A 56 16.73 17.60 15.94
N GLY A 57 15.43 17.35 16.15
CA GLY A 57 14.32 18.03 15.49
C GLY A 57 13.99 17.54 14.09
N LYS A 58 14.71 16.53 13.59
CA LYS A 58 14.45 15.94 12.26
C LYS A 58 13.26 14.98 12.29
N ILE A 59 12.61 14.88 11.14
CA ILE A 59 11.47 13.99 10.91
C ILE A 59 11.98 12.76 10.15
N TYR A 60 11.87 11.59 10.77
CA TYR A 60 12.15 10.29 10.16
C TYR A 60 10.83 9.65 9.71
N ALA A 61 10.77 9.24 8.43
CA ALA A 61 9.60 8.60 7.85
C ALA A 61 9.87 7.12 7.53
N ASP A 62 8.94 6.25 7.89
CA ASP A 62 8.99 4.83 7.62
C ASP A 62 7.65 4.29 7.11
N ASN A 63 7.67 3.06 6.57
CA ASN A 63 6.46 2.35 6.14
C ASN A 63 6.36 0.99 6.80
N THR A 64 5.36 0.80 7.63
CA THR A 64 5.09 -0.45 8.36
C THR A 64 3.88 -1.22 7.80
N ASP A 65 3.16 -0.67 6.81
CA ASP A 65 1.93 -1.29 6.26
C ASP A 65 2.20 -2.67 5.65
N GLY A 66 3.23 -2.77 4.81
CA GLY A 66 3.57 -4.02 4.13
C GLY A 66 4.00 -5.12 5.12
N TYR A 67 4.86 -4.77 6.08
CA TYR A 67 5.25 -5.68 7.15
C TYR A 67 4.04 -6.15 7.95
N GLY A 68 3.19 -5.22 8.40
CA GLY A 68 1.98 -5.52 9.15
C GLY A 68 1.02 -6.44 8.39
N PHE A 69 0.86 -6.21 7.08
CA PHE A 69 0.04 -7.04 6.22
C PHE A 69 0.55 -8.49 6.17
N ILE A 70 1.81 -8.71 5.84
CA ILE A 70 2.42 -10.06 5.76
C ILE A 70 2.36 -10.76 7.13
N GLN A 71 2.72 -10.07 8.22
CA GLN A 71 2.70 -10.65 9.55
C GLN A 71 1.28 -11.02 10.00
N ASN A 72 0.28 -10.23 9.65
CA ASN A 72 -1.11 -10.53 9.96
C ASN A 72 -1.57 -11.83 9.27
N ILE A 73 -1.26 -12.02 7.99
CA ILE A 73 -1.58 -13.25 7.26
C ILE A 73 -0.88 -14.44 7.90
N LYS A 74 0.45 -14.36 8.06
CA LYS A 74 1.27 -15.45 8.62
C LYS A 74 0.89 -15.81 10.06
N SER A 75 0.32 -14.88 10.82
CA SER A 75 -0.19 -15.17 12.17
C SER A 75 -1.38 -16.14 12.18
N LYS A 76 -2.16 -16.17 11.11
CA LYS A 76 -3.34 -17.03 10.93
C LYS A 76 -3.06 -18.24 10.03
N HIS A 77 -2.21 -18.05 9.03
CA HIS A 77 -1.85 -19.01 8.00
C HIS A 77 -0.33 -19.14 7.95
N LYS A 78 0.25 -19.95 8.84
CA LYS A 78 1.71 -20.04 9.07
C LYS A 78 2.49 -20.45 7.82
N ASP A 79 1.90 -21.33 7.01
CA ASP A 79 2.52 -21.87 5.78
C ASP A 79 2.28 -20.97 4.56
N TRP A 80 1.50 -19.89 4.70
CA TRP A 80 1.23 -18.99 3.61
C TRP A 80 2.48 -18.24 3.15
N THR A 81 2.68 -18.18 1.84
CA THR A 81 3.72 -17.37 1.19
C THR A 81 3.16 -16.75 -0.09
N ALA A 82 3.61 -15.55 -0.41
CA ALA A 82 3.22 -14.86 -1.64
C ALA A 82 3.73 -15.56 -2.93
N LYS A 83 4.57 -16.60 -2.79
CA LYS A 83 5.05 -17.43 -3.92
C LYS A 83 3.98 -18.38 -4.44
N ASP A 84 3.00 -18.78 -3.60
CA ASP A 84 2.14 -19.92 -3.83
C ASP A 84 1.01 -19.67 -4.83
N GLY A 85 1.15 -18.65 -5.65
CA GLY A 85 0.22 -18.38 -6.74
C GLY A 85 0.07 -16.90 -7.06
N MET A 86 -0.83 -16.61 -7.99
CA MET A 86 -1.11 -15.28 -8.46
C MET A 86 -1.82 -14.45 -7.38
N SER A 87 -1.38 -13.21 -7.21
CA SER A 87 -2.04 -12.23 -6.36
C SER A 87 -2.75 -11.17 -7.19
N VAL A 88 -4.05 -10.99 -6.99
CA VAL A 88 -4.83 -9.91 -7.63
C VAL A 88 -4.98 -8.75 -6.65
N VAL A 89 -4.49 -7.59 -7.02
CA VAL A 89 -4.47 -6.39 -6.17
C VAL A 89 -5.34 -5.29 -6.81
N PHE A 90 -6.29 -4.78 -6.04
CA PHE A 90 -7.12 -3.63 -6.41
C PHE A 90 -6.62 -2.36 -5.75
N GLY A 91 -6.41 -1.31 -6.57
CA GLY A 91 -5.97 0.00 -6.11
C GLY A 91 -4.54 0.34 -6.51
N ALA A 92 -4.24 1.63 -6.60
CA ALA A 92 -2.91 2.14 -6.94
C ALA A 92 -2.60 3.41 -6.14
N GLY A 93 -2.75 3.33 -4.82
CA GLY A 93 -2.40 4.38 -3.85
C GLY A 93 -1.27 3.93 -2.92
N GLY A 94 -1.02 4.72 -1.87
CA GLY A 94 0.04 4.44 -0.90
C GLY A 94 -0.07 3.10 -0.19
N ALA A 95 -1.29 2.58 0.04
CA ALA A 95 -1.49 1.24 0.58
C ALA A 95 -1.07 0.17 -0.44
N SER A 96 -1.50 0.31 -1.70
CA SER A 96 -1.12 -0.61 -2.77
C SER A 96 0.40 -0.69 -2.94
N ARG A 97 1.09 0.46 -2.90
CA ARG A 97 2.56 0.51 -2.94
C ARG A 97 3.20 -0.36 -1.86
N ALA A 98 2.74 -0.22 -0.62
CA ALA A 98 3.27 -1.00 0.51
C ALA A 98 3.01 -2.50 0.35
N ILE A 99 1.81 -2.88 -0.08
CA ILE A 99 1.42 -4.27 -0.29
C ILE A 99 2.19 -4.90 -1.45
N LEU A 100 2.31 -4.20 -2.59
CA LEU A 100 3.09 -4.68 -3.74
C LEU A 100 4.55 -4.92 -3.36
N GLY A 101 5.18 -3.97 -2.66
CA GLY A 101 6.54 -4.13 -2.16
C GLY A 101 6.68 -5.36 -1.25
N ALA A 102 5.76 -5.53 -0.30
CA ALA A 102 5.79 -6.65 0.64
C ALA A 102 5.54 -8.00 -0.03
N LEU A 103 4.62 -8.10 -1.01
CA LEU A 103 4.39 -9.32 -1.79
C LEU A 103 5.64 -9.71 -2.61
N ILE A 104 6.28 -8.73 -3.25
CA ILE A 104 7.50 -8.97 -4.04
C ILE A 104 8.66 -9.42 -3.14
N GLU A 105 8.80 -8.81 -1.95
CA GLU A 105 9.80 -9.17 -0.95
C GLU A 105 9.56 -10.59 -0.40
N ASP A 106 8.28 -10.96 -0.16
CA ASP A 106 7.88 -12.31 0.26
C ASP A 106 7.92 -13.33 -0.90
N GLY A 107 8.33 -12.89 -2.10
CA GLY A 107 8.67 -13.75 -3.23
C GLY A 107 7.59 -13.92 -4.29
N ALA A 108 6.55 -13.08 -4.31
CA ALA A 108 5.55 -13.10 -5.39
C ALA A 108 6.20 -12.91 -6.76
N ASN A 109 5.77 -13.71 -7.74
CA ASN A 109 6.26 -13.67 -9.12
C ASN A 109 5.17 -13.28 -10.13
N ASP A 110 3.91 -13.40 -9.76
CA ASP A 110 2.77 -13.09 -10.61
C ASP A 110 1.76 -12.22 -9.83
N ILE A 111 1.70 -10.94 -10.17
CA ILE A 111 0.81 -9.97 -9.54
C ILE A 111 -0.01 -9.29 -10.62
N VAL A 112 -1.31 -9.45 -10.56
CA VAL A 112 -2.28 -8.71 -11.37
C VAL A 112 -2.72 -7.47 -10.61
N LEU A 113 -2.47 -6.30 -11.17
CA LEU A 113 -2.84 -5.02 -10.59
C LEU A 113 -3.94 -4.36 -11.41
N SER A 114 -5.00 -3.96 -10.74
CA SER A 114 -6.08 -3.20 -11.37
C SER A 114 -6.44 -1.96 -10.57
N ASN A 115 -6.65 -0.85 -11.29
CA ASN A 115 -7.07 0.41 -10.68
C ASN A 115 -7.98 1.18 -11.64
N ARG A 116 -8.99 1.88 -11.10
CA ARG A 116 -9.93 2.71 -11.89
C ARG A 116 -9.20 3.69 -12.82
N THR A 117 -8.12 4.31 -12.33
CA THR A 117 -7.24 5.17 -13.12
C THR A 117 -6.03 4.36 -13.56
N ARG A 118 -6.06 3.84 -14.79
CA ARG A 118 -5.04 2.93 -15.32
C ARG A 118 -3.62 3.49 -15.23
N SER A 119 -3.43 4.78 -15.54
CA SER A 119 -2.11 5.41 -15.52
C SER A 119 -1.40 5.31 -14.14
N ARG A 120 -2.16 5.28 -13.04
CA ARG A 120 -1.59 5.06 -11.70
C ARG A 120 -1.08 3.63 -11.52
N ALA A 121 -1.79 2.64 -12.07
CA ALA A 121 -1.34 1.24 -12.02
C ALA A 121 -0.11 1.03 -12.92
N ASP A 122 -0.10 1.65 -14.10
CA ASP A 122 1.05 1.61 -15.01
C ASP A 122 2.30 2.25 -14.36
N GLN A 123 2.12 3.33 -13.57
CA GLN A 123 3.20 3.91 -12.78
C GLN A 123 3.74 2.92 -11.75
N LEU A 124 2.89 2.21 -11.02
CA LEU A 124 3.32 1.19 -10.07
C LEU A 124 4.08 0.03 -10.75
N ARG A 125 3.62 -0.38 -11.93
CA ARG A 125 4.36 -1.36 -12.73
C ARG A 125 5.74 -0.86 -13.12
N SER A 126 5.85 0.42 -13.47
CA SER A 126 7.17 1.03 -13.79
C SER A 126 8.09 1.05 -12.57
N ASP A 127 7.54 1.35 -11.38
CA ASP A 127 8.30 1.48 -10.14
C ASP A 127 8.76 0.11 -9.59
N PHE A 128 7.90 -0.93 -9.68
CA PHE A 128 8.13 -2.24 -9.06
C PHE A 128 8.55 -3.35 -10.04
N GLY A 129 8.45 -3.11 -11.34
CA GLY A 129 8.98 -3.99 -12.37
C GLY A 129 8.01 -5.00 -12.97
N ALA A 130 8.56 -5.94 -13.75
CA ALA A 130 7.83 -6.83 -14.65
C ALA A 130 6.95 -7.90 -13.98
N LYS A 131 7.13 -8.13 -12.68
CA LYS A 131 6.27 -9.05 -11.90
C LYS A 131 4.82 -8.57 -11.80
N ILE A 132 4.57 -7.30 -12.12
CA ILE A 132 3.26 -6.68 -12.08
C ILE A 132 2.67 -6.60 -13.48
N LYS A 133 1.52 -7.24 -13.68
CA LYS A 133 0.69 -7.16 -14.88
C LYS A 133 -0.47 -6.21 -14.64
N VAL A 134 -0.52 -5.09 -15.35
CA VAL A 134 -1.64 -4.14 -15.25
C VAL A 134 -2.79 -4.60 -16.13
N VAL A 135 -3.97 -4.71 -15.55
CA VAL A 135 -5.20 -5.14 -16.22
C VAL A 135 -6.28 -4.08 -16.05
N ASP A 136 -7.10 -3.89 -17.08
CA ASP A 136 -8.24 -3.00 -17.02
C ASP A 136 -9.26 -3.48 -15.98
N TRP A 137 -9.90 -2.52 -15.29
CA TRP A 137 -10.87 -2.79 -14.25
C TRP A 137 -11.96 -3.78 -14.65
N MET A 138 -12.49 -3.65 -15.87
CA MET A 138 -13.55 -4.51 -16.39
C MET A 138 -13.07 -5.94 -16.73
N LYS A 139 -11.77 -6.14 -16.87
CA LYS A 139 -11.18 -7.44 -17.26
C LYS A 139 -10.59 -8.21 -16.09
N VAL A 140 -10.46 -7.59 -14.91
CA VAL A 140 -9.80 -8.19 -13.75
C VAL A 140 -10.53 -9.43 -13.24
N GLN A 141 -11.84 -9.49 -13.39
CA GLN A 141 -12.64 -10.67 -13.02
C GLN A 141 -12.17 -11.98 -13.70
N ASN A 142 -11.56 -11.91 -14.88
CA ASN A 142 -11.04 -13.07 -15.59
C ASN A 142 -9.80 -13.70 -14.91
N TYR A 143 -9.28 -13.07 -13.87
CA TYR A 143 -8.12 -13.54 -13.13
C TYR A 143 -8.48 -14.04 -11.72
N LEU A 144 -9.73 -13.86 -11.29
CA LEU A 144 -10.13 -14.18 -9.91
C LEU A 144 -10.19 -15.68 -9.64
N SER A 145 -10.60 -16.48 -10.62
CA SER A 145 -10.67 -17.94 -10.49
C SER A 145 -9.31 -18.58 -10.26
N ASP A 146 -8.26 -17.98 -10.81
CA ASP A 146 -6.90 -18.50 -10.73
C ASP A 146 -6.07 -17.80 -9.63
N ALA A 147 -6.67 -16.82 -8.94
CA ALA A 147 -6.01 -16.05 -7.91
C ALA A 147 -5.86 -16.84 -6.61
N ALA A 148 -4.64 -17.02 -6.14
CA ALA A 148 -4.36 -17.50 -4.79
C ALA A 148 -4.69 -16.44 -3.73
N ASN A 149 -4.53 -15.16 -4.07
CA ASN A 149 -4.82 -14.05 -3.16
C ASN A 149 -5.59 -12.95 -3.89
N VAL A 150 -6.63 -12.40 -3.24
CA VAL A 150 -7.36 -11.22 -3.72
C VAL A 150 -7.29 -10.14 -2.66
N ILE A 151 -6.68 -9.00 -3.00
CA ILE A 151 -6.32 -7.96 -2.04
C ILE A 151 -6.93 -6.62 -2.45
N ASN A 152 -7.83 -6.09 -1.62
CA ASN A 152 -8.42 -4.77 -1.83
C ASN A 152 -7.63 -3.70 -1.07
N THR A 153 -6.94 -2.83 -1.79
CA THR A 153 -6.24 -1.67 -1.23
C THR A 153 -6.96 -0.34 -1.54
N THR A 154 -8.18 -0.42 -2.08
CA THR A 154 -9.02 0.76 -2.35
C THR A 154 -9.82 1.17 -1.12
N SER A 155 -10.54 2.27 -1.22
CA SER A 155 -11.54 2.64 -0.21
C SER A 155 -12.93 2.03 -0.46
N LEU A 156 -13.09 1.22 -1.51
CA LEU A 156 -14.35 0.54 -1.81
C LEU A 156 -14.64 -0.53 -0.75
N GLY A 157 -15.88 -0.62 -0.31
CA GLY A 157 -16.30 -1.50 0.79
C GLY A 157 -16.06 -0.93 2.19
N MET A 158 -15.44 0.26 2.33
CA MET A 158 -15.36 0.95 3.63
C MET A 158 -16.70 1.58 4.00
N ILE A 159 -16.94 1.79 5.30
CA ILE A 159 -18.14 2.46 5.81
C ILE A 159 -18.32 3.83 5.12
N GLY A 160 -19.48 4.04 4.52
CA GLY A 160 -19.81 5.26 3.78
C GLY A 160 -19.18 5.39 2.40
N LYS A 161 -18.62 4.32 1.85
CA LYS A 161 -18.14 4.21 0.48
C LYS A 161 -18.97 3.19 -0.30
N ALA A 162 -18.89 3.25 -1.64
CA ALA A 162 -19.51 2.24 -2.49
C ALA A 162 -18.86 0.86 -2.29
N ASP A 163 -19.60 -0.18 -2.52
CA ASP A 163 -19.09 -1.55 -2.51
C ASP A 163 -18.04 -1.76 -3.61
N LEU A 164 -17.20 -2.78 -3.44
CA LEU A 164 -16.30 -3.24 -4.49
C LEU A 164 -17.15 -3.94 -5.56
N PRO A 165 -17.31 -3.37 -6.78
CA PRO A 165 -18.22 -3.91 -7.81
C PRO A 165 -17.57 -5.07 -8.58
N ILE A 166 -17.07 -6.07 -7.84
CA ILE A 166 -16.37 -7.23 -8.39
C ILE A 166 -16.91 -8.47 -7.70
N PRO A 167 -17.38 -9.49 -8.44
CA PRO A 167 -17.86 -10.74 -7.87
C PRO A 167 -16.67 -11.49 -7.25
N LEU A 168 -16.65 -11.59 -5.93
CA LEU A 168 -15.60 -12.28 -5.18
C LEU A 168 -15.90 -13.76 -4.94
N ASP A 169 -17.10 -14.20 -5.28
CA ASP A 169 -17.55 -15.61 -5.26
C ASP A 169 -16.74 -16.53 -6.20
N LEU A 170 -16.01 -15.92 -7.15
CA LEU A 170 -15.11 -16.63 -8.07
C LEU A 170 -13.72 -16.89 -7.48
N SER A 171 -13.35 -16.26 -6.36
CA SER A 171 -12.04 -16.44 -5.75
C SER A 171 -12.06 -17.48 -4.62
N LEU A 172 -10.96 -18.22 -4.48
CA LEU A 172 -10.84 -19.29 -3.47
C LEU A 172 -10.50 -18.77 -2.08
N ILE A 173 -9.80 -17.63 -1.97
CA ILE A 173 -9.38 -17.03 -0.70
C ILE A 173 -9.56 -15.52 -0.76
N HIS A 174 -10.28 -14.95 0.22
CA HIS A 174 -10.47 -13.50 0.38
C HIS A 174 -9.60 -12.97 1.51
N ILE A 175 -8.76 -11.99 1.23
CA ILE A 175 -7.97 -11.25 2.21
C ILE A 175 -8.29 -9.76 2.10
#